data_2b0c0b938c8f3a4899fc7fa37dcd1248
#
_entry.id   2b0c0b938c8f3a4899fc7fa37dcd1248
#
_cell.length_a   1.000
_cell.length_b   1.000
_cell.length_c   1.000
_cell.angle_alpha   90.00
_cell.angle_beta   90.00
_cell.angle_gamma   90.00
#
_symmetry.space_group_name_H-M   'P 1'
#
loop_
_entity.id
_entity.type
_entity.pdbx_description
1 polymer ?
#
loop_
_entity_poly.entity_id
_entity_poly.type
_entity_poly.pdbx_seq_one_letter_code
_entity_poly.pdbx_strand_id
1 'polypeptide(L)'
;MGLLTEDMKRVVREQRFGFIATVCPDGTPNLSPKGTTTAWDDDHLVFADIASSHTIANLRLNPVTEINVVDPMLRKGYRFKGTATILTEGPVFEQIVAYYTRRGTANPIRSVVLVKVERAAPLISPVYTLGLREPTVRNRWLRYWDSLHREKITEPTGE
;
A
#
# COMPACT_ATOMS: atom_id res chain seq x y z
N MET A 1 -6.14 16.11 -16.09
CA MET A 1 -5.37 14.85 -16.11
C MET A 1 -4.75 14.74 -14.74
N GLY A 2 -5.09 13.69 -14.00
CA GLY A 2 -4.59 13.53 -12.64
C GLY A 2 -3.12 13.10 -12.60
N LEU A 3 -2.55 13.04 -11.41
CA LEU A 3 -1.13 12.71 -11.19
C LEU A 3 -0.86 11.21 -11.33
N LEU A 4 -1.85 10.36 -10.98
CA LEU A 4 -1.70 8.92 -11.01
C LEU A 4 -1.89 8.37 -12.42
N THR A 5 -0.83 7.85 -13.01
CA THR A 5 -0.90 7.15 -14.31
C THR A 5 -1.66 5.83 -14.18
N GLU A 6 -2.11 5.27 -15.31
CA GLU A 6 -2.77 3.95 -15.31
C GLU A 6 -1.88 2.84 -14.75
N ASP A 7 -0.57 2.90 -15.03
CA ASP A 7 0.38 1.91 -14.48
C ASP A 7 0.52 2.05 -12.95
N MET A 8 0.60 3.26 -12.41
CA MET A 8 0.60 3.51 -10.96
C MET A 8 -0.67 2.93 -10.31
N LYS A 9 -1.84 3.26 -10.86
CA LYS A 9 -3.13 2.74 -10.37
C LYS A 9 -3.22 1.22 -10.45
N ARG A 10 -2.73 0.63 -11.54
CA ARG A 10 -2.65 -0.82 -11.72
C ARG A 10 -1.80 -1.47 -10.64
N VAL A 11 -0.55 -1.01 -10.45
CA VAL A 11 0.37 -1.57 -9.43
C VAL A 11 -0.24 -1.49 -8.04
N VAL A 12 -0.81 -0.35 -7.65
CA VAL A 12 -1.45 -0.19 -6.34
C VAL A 12 -2.63 -1.16 -6.17
N ARG A 13 -3.48 -1.32 -7.20
CA ARG A 13 -4.65 -2.21 -7.15
C ARG A 13 -4.28 -3.70 -7.14
N GLU A 14 -3.20 -4.08 -7.82
CA GLU A 14 -2.71 -5.46 -7.87
C GLU A 14 -2.04 -5.86 -6.56
N GLN A 15 -1.16 -5.01 -6.02
CA GLN A 15 -0.40 -5.33 -4.81
C GLN A 15 -1.26 -5.28 -3.55
N ARG A 16 -2.24 -4.37 -3.45
CA ARG A 16 -3.14 -4.21 -2.30
C ARG A 16 -2.42 -4.10 -0.95
N PHE A 17 -1.18 -3.65 -0.97
CA PHE A 17 -0.32 -3.62 0.18
C PHE A 17 0.59 -2.40 0.10
N GLY A 18 0.31 -1.41 0.93
CA GLY A 18 1.09 -0.19 1.02
C GLY A 18 1.79 -0.06 2.36
N PHE A 19 3.03 0.42 2.34
CA PHE A 19 3.75 0.85 3.53
C PHE A 19 3.53 2.34 3.72
N ILE A 20 2.81 2.69 4.78
CA ILE A 20 2.39 4.07 5.07
C ILE A 20 3.33 4.66 6.11
N ALA A 21 4.11 5.67 5.71
CA ALA A 21 4.97 6.43 6.60
C ALA A 21 4.23 7.65 7.15
N THR A 22 4.29 7.85 8.45
CA THR A 22 3.76 9.01 9.17
C THR A 22 4.79 9.54 10.15
N VAL A 23 4.60 10.74 10.68
CA VAL A 23 5.51 11.38 11.65
C VAL A 23 4.88 11.31 13.03
N CYS A 24 5.60 10.75 13.98
CA CYS A 24 5.20 10.73 15.40
C CYS A 24 5.30 12.12 16.04
N PRO A 25 4.63 12.37 17.18
CA PRO A 25 4.69 13.67 17.89
C PRO A 25 6.12 14.10 18.27
N ASP A 26 7.01 13.15 18.51
CA ASP A 26 8.43 13.38 18.83
C ASP A 26 9.32 13.56 17.58
N GLY A 27 8.72 13.60 16.38
CA GLY A 27 9.43 13.77 15.12
C GLY A 27 10.01 12.47 14.55
N THR A 28 9.91 11.34 15.24
CA THR A 28 10.38 10.06 14.72
C THR A 28 9.44 9.51 13.64
N PRO A 29 9.95 8.73 12.67
CA PRO A 29 9.10 8.12 11.65
C PRO A 29 8.33 6.92 12.23
N ASN A 30 7.10 6.75 11.77
CA ASN A 30 6.32 5.53 11.95
C ASN A 30 6.00 4.94 10.59
N LEU A 31 6.20 3.65 10.43
CA LEU A 31 5.90 2.92 9.19
C LEU A 31 4.94 1.79 9.48
N SER A 32 3.81 1.76 8.78
CA SER A 32 2.76 0.77 8.99
C SER A 32 2.28 0.15 7.68
N PRO A 33 2.30 -1.18 7.54
CA PRO A 33 1.71 -1.84 6.38
C PRO A 33 0.19 -1.79 6.43
N LYS A 34 -0.45 -1.54 5.27
CA LYS A 34 -1.90 -1.48 5.11
C LYS A 34 -2.34 -2.33 3.91
N GLY A 35 -3.00 -3.45 4.21
CA GLY A 35 -3.55 -4.35 3.20
C GLY A 35 -4.78 -3.82 2.45
N THR A 36 -5.29 -2.68 2.86
CA THR A 36 -6.43 -2.01 2.21
C THR A 36 -6.03 -0.89 1.26
N THR A 37 -4.73 -0.67 1.06
CA THR A 37 -4.23 0.39 0.17
C THR A 37 -4.70 0.19 -1.27
N THR A 38 -5.34 1.20 -1.85
CA THR A 38 -5.80 1.17 -3.25
C THR A 38 -5.80 2.56 -3.87
N ALA A 39 -5.81 2.63 -5.21
CA ALA A 39 -6.05 3.86 -5.94
C ALA A 39 -7.55 4.14 -6.00
N TRP A 40 -7.97 5.32 -5.52
CA TRP A 40 -9.37 5.74 -5.49
C TRP A 40 -9.79 6.40 -6.79
N ASP A 41 -9.07 7.41 -7.19
CA ASP A 41 -9.25 8.15 -8.43
C ASP A 41 -7.90 8.52 -9.08
N ASP A 42 -7.89 9.53 -9.93
CA ASP A 42 -6.68 9.95 -10.66
C ASP A 42 -5.68 10.74 -9.82
N ASP A 43 -6.06 11.16 -8.62
CA ASP A 43 -5.22 11.97 -7.73
C ASP A 43 -5.12 11.42 -6.30
N HIS A 44 -5.92 10.41 -5.96
CA HIS A 44 -6.01 9.93 -4.58
C HIS A 44 -5.73 8.45 -4.42
N LEU A 45 -4.97 8.15 -3.38
CA LEU A 45 -4.90 6.81 -2.77
C LEU A 45 -5.79 6.78 -1.52
N VAL A 46 -6.26 5.60 -1.16
CA VAL A 46 -7.07 5.39 0.05
C VAL A 46 -6.64 4.13 0.78
N PHE A 47 -6.77 4.15 2.10
CA PHE A 47 -6.71 2.96 2.94
C PHE A 47 -7.71 3.06 4.09
N ALA A 48 -8.14 1.90 4.62
CA ALA A 48 -9.08 1.82 5.72
C ALA A 48 -8.36 1.76 7.06
N ASP A 49 -8.91 2.45 8.07
CA ASP A 49 -8.56 2.28 9.47
C ASP A 49 -9.42 1.17 10.10
N ILE A 50 -8.82 0.02 10.27
CA ILE A 50 -9.42 -1.12 10.97
C ILE A 50 -8.85 -1.23 12.39
N ALA A 51 -7.51 -1.15 12.52
CA ALA A 51 -6.78 -1.22 13.77
C ALA A 51 -5.50 -0.36 13.70
N SER A 52 -5.63 0.92 13.31
CA SER A 52 -4.52 1.78 12.93
C SER A 52 -4.37 3.01 13.81
N SER A 53 -4.64 2.88 15.13
CA SER A 53 -4.72 4.00 16.06
C SER A 53 -3.50 4.94 16.03
N HIS A 54 -2.28 4.40 15.96
CA HIS A 54 -1.05 5.21 15.86
C HIS A 54 -0.96 5.98 14.55
N THR A 55 -1.23 5.33 13.42
CA THR A 55 -1.24 5.99 12.11
C THR A 55 -2.24 7.14 12.07
N ILE A 56 -3.46 6.91 12.58
CA ILE A 56 -4.51 7.92 12.62
C ILE A 56 -4.15 9.08 13.57
N ALA A 57 -3.60 8.78 14.74
CA ALA A 57 -3.15 9.80 15.68
C ALA A 57 -2.07 10.70 15.06
N ASN A 58 -1.08 10.11 14.41
CA ASN A 58 -0.03 10.84 13.72
C ASN A 58 -0.59 11.73 12.60
N LEU A 59 -1.48 11.20 11.75
CA LEU A 59 -2.06 11.95 10.64
C LEU A 59 -2.99 13.09 11.09
N ARG A 60 -3.59 13.00 12.26
CA ARG A 60 -4.35 14.13 12.87
C ARG A 60 -3.46 15.30 13.27
N LEU A 61 -2.23 15.01 13.70
CA LEU A 61 -1.26 16.02 14.09
C LEU A 61 -0.46 16.54 12.90
N ASN A 62 -0.06 15.64 12.00
CA ASN A 62 0.69 15.95 10.80
C ASN A 62 0.14 15.12 9.64
N PRO A 63 -0.64 15.72 8.73
CA PRO A 63 -1.28 15.01 7.64
C PRO A 63 -0.34 14.60 6.51
N VAL A 64 0.93 14.99 6.55
CA VAL A 64 1.91 14.62 5.51
C VAL A 64 2.25 13.14 5.64
N THR A 65 2.20 12.44 4.52
CA THR A 65 2.45 11.00 4.47
C THR A 65 3.19 10.60 3.20
N GLU A 66 3.89 9.49 3.28
CA GLU A 66 4.48 8.82 2.12
C GLU A 66 4.01 7.36 2.09
N ILE A 67 3.64 6.89 0.90
CA ILE A 67 3.17 5.53 0.67
C ILE A 67 4.09 4.86 -0.34
N ASN A 68 4.64 3.69 0.01
CA ASN A 68 5.37 2.85 -0.92
C ASN A 68 4.55 1.60 -1.25
N VAL A 69 4.40 1.33 -2.55
CA VAL A 69 3.79 0.10 -3.06
C VAL A 69 4.76 -0.56 -4.02
N VAL A 70 5.11 -1.82 -3.75
CA VAL A 70 6.14 -2.54 -4.51
C VAL A 70 5.62 -3.91 -4.92
N ASP A 71 5.83 -4.28 -6.18
CA ASP A 71 5.73 -5.66 -6.65
C ASP A 71 7.00 -6.41 -6.20
N PRO A 72 6.90 -7.36 -5.24
CA PRO A 72 8.05 -8.07 -4.71
C PRO A 72 8.68 -9.03 -5.72
N MET A 73 7.92 -9.47 -6.74
CA MET A 73 8.43 -10.36 -7.79
C MET A 73 9.23 -9.59 -8.83
N LEU A 74 8.78 -8.38 -9.18
CA LEU A 74 9.49 -7.50 -10.11
C LEU A 74 10.53 -6.62 -9.41
N ARG A 75 10.42 -6.42 -8.09
CA ARG A 75 11.26 -5.44 -7.38
C ARG A 75 11.14 -4.03 -7.96
N LYS A 76 9.93 -3.71 -8.39
CA LYS A 76 9.53 -2.40 -8.92
C LYS A 76 8.24 -1.94 -8.24
N GLY A 77 8.04 -0.64 -8.21
CA GLY A 77 6.84 -0.05 -7.66
C GLY A 77 6.87 1.46 -7.72
N TYR A 78 6.14 2.07 -6.83
CA TYR A 78 6.00 3.51 -6.77
C TYR A 78 6.02 4.02 -5.32
N ARG A 79 6.54 5.21 -5.18
CA ARG A 79 6.49 6.05 -3.99
C ARG A 79 5.54 7.19 -4.26
N PHE A 80 4.61 7.41 -3.34
CA PHE A 80 3.61 8.47 -3.40
C PHE A 80 3.76 9.35 -2.18
N LYS A 81 3.94 10.64 -2.38
CA LYS A 81 3.97 11.64 -1.30
C LYS A 81 2.73 12.51 -1.40
N GLY A 82 2.10 12.81 -0.26
CA GLY A 82 0.88 13.59 -0.28
C GLY A 82 0.37 13.96 1.10
N THR A 83 -0.83 14.52 1.10
CA THR A 83 -1.54 14.97 2.30
C THR A 83 -2.78 14.13 2.54
N ALA A 84 -2.92 13.63 3.76
CA ALA A 84 -4.00 12.76 4.18
C ALA A 84 -5.19 13.56 4.73
N THR A 85 -6.40 13.12 4.38
CA THR A 85 -7.66 13.52 5.00
C THR A 85 -8.32 12.30 5.63
N ILE A 86 -8.65 12.40 6.91
CA ILE A 86 -9.33 11.32 7.64
C ILE A 86 -10.84 11.57 7.56
N LEU A 87 -11.58 10.63 6.97
CA LEU A 87 -13.02 10.68 6.82
C LEU A 87 -13.67 9.66 7.75
N THR A 88 -14.67 10.10 8.52
CA THR A 88 -15.45 9.26 9.46
C THR A 88 -16.93 9.21 9.10
N GLU A 89 -17.38 10.09 8.20
CA GLU A 89 -18.77 10.23 7.76
C GLU A 89 -18.84 10.95 6.41
N GLY A 90 -20.03 10.95 5.82
CA GLY A 90 -20.33 11.67 4.59
C GLY A 90 -20.24 10.80 3.32
N PRO A 91 -20.67 11.36 2.17
CA PRO A 91 -20.87 10.57 0.95
C PRO A 91 -19.62 9.86 0.46
N VAL A 92 -18.45 10.50 0.54
CA VAL A 92 -17.18 9.90 0.10
C VAL A 92 -16.77 8.77 1.03
N PHE A 93 -16.91 8.94 2.35
CA PHE A 93 -16.69 7.89 3.33
C PHE A 93 -17.57 6.66 3.04
N GLU A 94 -18.86 6.88 2.86
CA GLU A 94 -19.84 5.80 2.59
C GLU A 94 -19.51 5.05 1.29
N GLN A 95 -19.13 5.75 0.24
CA GLN A 95 -18.71 5.13 -1.04
C GLN A 95 -17.45 4.26 -0.86
N ILE A 96 -16.47 4.74 -0.09
CA ILE A 96 -15.24 4.00 0.17
C ILE A 96 -15.52 2.76 1.04
N VAL A 97 -16.33 2.90 2.09
CA VAL A 97 -16.73 1.77 2.94
C VAL A 97 -17.47 0.72 2.11
N ALA A 98 -18.44 1.14 1.27
CA ALA A 98 -19.15 0.24 0.38
C ALA A 98 -18.22 -0.47 -0.62
N TYR A 99 -17.19 0.22 -1.12
CA TYR A 99 -16.17 -0.39 -1.97
C TYR A 99 -15.42 -1.51 -1.25
N TYR A 100 -14.96 -1.29 -0.01
CA TYR A 100 -14.25 -2.31 0.77
C TYR A 100 -15.16 -3.49 1.15
N THR A 101 -16.40 -3.22 1.54
CA THR A 101 -17.39 -4.26 1.87
C THR A 101 -17.64 -5.19 0.67
N ARG A 102 -17.84 -4.62 -0.53
CA ARG A 102 -18.00 -5.43 -1.76
C ARG A 102 -16.77 -6.27 -2.11
N ARG A 103 -15.59 -5.91 -1.61
CA ARG A 103 -14.33 -6.65 -1.81
C ARG A 103 -14.02 -7.62 -0.67
N GLY A 104 -14.97 -7.85 0.23
CA GLY A 104 -14.88 -8.86 1.28
C GLY A 104 -14.20 -8.40 2.58
N THR A 105 -14.06 -7.08 2.81
CA THR A 105 -13.61 -6.58 4.12
C THR A 105 -14.74 -6.79 5.13
N ALA A 106 -14.57 -7.76 6.04
CA ALA A 106 -15.54 -8.09 7.08
C ALA A 106 -15.36 -7.26 8.36
N ASN A 107 -14.19 -6.67 8.57
CA ASN A 107 -13.91 -5.90 9.78
C ASN A 107 -14.58 -4.53 9.73
N PRO A 108 -15.06 -4.00 10.88
CA PRO A 108 -15.60 -2.65 10.97
C PRO A 108 -14.54 -1.62 10.58
N ILE A 109 -14.91 -0.71 9.67
CA ILE A 109 -14.07 0.40 9.25
C ILE A 109 -14.46 1.63 10.08
N ARG A 110 -13.56 2.10 10.93
CA ARG A 110 -13.77 3.26 11.82
C ARG A 110 -13.64 4.57 11.08
N SER A 111 -12.67 4.63 10.19
CA SER A 111 -12.40 5.78 9.33
C SER A 111 -11.70 5.31 8.07
N VAL A 112 -11.71 6.15 7.07
CA VAL A 112 -10.90 5.96 5.88
C VAL A 112 -9.92 7.12 5.75
N VAL A 113 -8.73 6.84 5.26
CA VAL A 113 -7.72 7.87 5.00
C VAL A 113 -7.62 8.05 3.50
N LEU A 114 -8.06 9.22 3.02
CA LEU A 114 -7.93 9.64 1.64
C LEU A 114 -6.65 10.48 1.51
N VAL A 115 -5.72 10.04 0.69
CA VAL A 115 -4.42 10.71 0.49
C VAL A 115 -4.41 11.36 -0.88
N LYS A 116 -4.43 12.69 -0.91
CA LYS A 116 -4.18 13.45 -2.14
C LYS A 116 -2.70 13.34 -2.47
N VAL A 117 -2.40 12.72 -3.60
CA VAL A 117 -1.02 12.54 -4.07
C VAL A 117 -0.52 13.84 -4.70
N GLU A 118 0.59 14.35 -4.21
CA GLU A 118 1.23 15.58 -4.68
C GLU A 118 2.49 15.30 -5.50
N ARG A 119 3.14 14.16 -5.22
CA ARG A 119 4.32 13.69 -5.96
C ARG A 119 4.31 12.17 -6.02
N ALA A 120 4.69 11.62 -7.17
CA ALA A 120 4.92 10.21 -7.36
C ALA A 120 6.27 9.98 -8.05
N ALA A 121 6.97 8.92 -7.66
CA ALA A 121 8.24 8.53 -8.23
C ALA A 121 8.34 7.00 -8.33
N PRO A 122 9.02 6.46 -9.36
CA PRO A 122 9.25 5.04 -9.46
C PRO A 122 10.21 4.55 -8.36
N LEU A 123 9.98 3.32 -7.90
CA LEU A 123 10.91 2.52 -7.12
C LEU A 123 11.40 1.38 -8.00
N ILE A 124 12.69 1.33 -8.27
CA ILE A 124 13.29 0.37 -9.20
C ILE A 124 14.54 -0.24 -8.54
N SER A 125 14.58 -1.57 -8.49
CA SER A 125 15.74 -2.27 -7.96
C SER A 125 17.00 -2.01 -8.81
N PRO A 126 18.19 -1.85 -8.19
CA PRO A 126 19.45 -1.71 -8.91
C PRO A 126 19.78 -2.85 -9.88
N VAL A 127 19.16 -4.02 -9.75
CA VAL A 127 19.38 -5.14 -10.69
C VAL A 127 19.06 -4.78 -12.14
N TYR A 128 18.15 -3.81 -12.36
CA TYR A 128 17.82 -3.33 -13.70
C TYR A 128 18.92 -2.44 -14.31
N THR A 129 19.66 -1.71 -13.49
CA THR A 129 20.82 -0.95 -13.95
C THR A 129 21.99 -1.87 -14.32
N LEU A 130 22.00 -3.10 -13.80
CA LEU A 130 22.94 -4.16 -14.15
C LEU A 130 22.52 -4.96 -15.39
N GLY A 131 21.46 -4.52 -16.09
CA GLY A 131 21.00 -5.09 -17.35
C GLY A 131 20.06 -6.30 -17.24
N LEU A 132 19.59 -6.67 -16.04
CA LEU A 132 18.60 -7.73 -15.92
C LEU A 132 17.25 -7.29 -16.49
N ARG A 133 16.56 -8.25 -17.16
CA ARG A 133 15.21 -8.02 -17.71
C ARG A 133 14.12 -8.50 -16.73
N GLU A 134 12.94 -7.92 -16.83
CA GLU A 134 11.79 -8.26 -15.97
C GLU A 134 11.48 -9.76 -15.88
N PRO A 135 11.43 -10.55 -16.98
CA PRO A 135 11.17 -11.98 -16.88
C PRO A 135 12.20 -12.72 -16.04
N THR A 136 13.47 -12.33 -16.13
CA THR A 136 14.56 -12.93 -15.35
C THR A 136 14.40 -12.63 -13.86
N VAL A 137 14.11 -11.37 -13.52
CA VAL A 137 13.91 -10.94 -12.13
C VAL A 137 12.69 -11.63 -11.54
N ARG A 138 11.55 -11.62 -12.26
CA ARG A 138 10.31 -12.28 -11.84
C ARG A 138 10.53 -13.77 -11.58
N ASN A 139 11.10 -14.49 -12.52
CA ASN A 139 11.32 -15.94 -12.41
C ASN A 139 12.28 -16.30 -11.26
N ARG A 140 13.27 -15.45 -10.98
CA ARG A 140 14.17 -15.63 -9.84
C ARG A 140 13.41 -15.55 -8.53
N TRP A 141 12.59 -14.51 -8.33
CA TRP A 141 11.86 -14.28 -7.09
C TRP A 141 10.69 -15.24 -6.92
N LEU A 142 9.99 -15.61 -7.98
CA LEU A 142 8.95 -16.64 -7.91
C LEU A 142 9.55 -17.99 -7.43
N ARG A 143 10.69 -18.42 -7.97
CA ARG A 143 11.36 -19.64 -7.51
C ARG A 143 11.81 -19.56 -6.05
N TYR A 144 12.32 -18.41 -5.63
CA TYR A 144 12.71 -18.21 -4.24
C TYR A 144 11.52 -18.33 -3.29
N TRP A 145 10.43 -17.62 -3.57
CA TRP A 145 9.22 -17.69 -2.73
C TRP A 145 8.57 -19.08 -2.76
N ASP A 146 8.55 -19.73 -3.90
CA ASP A 146 8.05 -21.09 -4.05
C ASP A 146 8.86 -22.08 -3.18
N SER A 147 10.19 -21.98 -3.15
CA SER A 147 11.04 -22.83 -2.29
C SER A 147 10.71 -22.65 -0.81
N LEU A 148 10.56 -21.41 -0.34
CA LEU A 148 10.21 -21.15 1.05
C LEU A 148 8.84 -21.70 1.47
N HIS A 149 7.88 -21.74 0.55
CA HIS A 149 6.54 -22.26 0.86
C HIS A 149 6.50 -23.80 0.80
N ARG A 150 7.26 -24.43 -0.08
CA ARG A 150 7.34 -25.92 -0.15
C ARG A 150 7.97 -26.51 1.11
N GLU A 151 9.02 -25.90 1.64
CA GLU A 151 9.65 -26.36 2.87
C GLU A 151 8.70 -26.33 4.07
N LYS A 152 7.80 -25.32 4.13
CA LYS A 152 6.80 -25.20 5.21
C LYS A 152 5.63 -26.18 5.11
N ILE A 153 5.32 -26.66 3.92
CA ILE A 153 4.22 -27.64 3.70
C ILE A 153 4.65 -29.05 4.09
N THR A 154 5.96 -29.31 4.15
CA THR A 154 6.52 -30.65 4.49
C THR A 154 6.76 -30.84 5.99
N GLU A 155 6.65 -29.81 6.82
CA GLU A 155 6.64 -29.98 8.26
C GLU A 155 5.24 -30.43 8.71
N PRO A 156 5.10 -31.66 9.29
CA PRO A 156 3.83 -32.05 9.87
C PRO A 156 3.54 -31.12 11.05
N THR A 157 2.36 -30.51 11.04
CA THR A 157 1.81 -29.83 12.23
C THR A 157 1.79 -30.85 13.34
N GLY A 158 2.80 -30.80 14.23
CA GLY A 158 2.81 -31.61 15.45
C GLY A 158 1.57 -31.25 16.28
N GLU A 159 0.80 -32.28 16.58
CA GLU A 159 -0.28 -32.24 17.56
C GLU A 159 0.22 -31.84 18.94
#